data_51586098a6b67c420fc04e61b3ef35c5
#
_entry.id   51586098a6b67c420fc04e61b3ef35c5
#
_cell.length_a   1.000
_cell.length_b   1.000
_cell.length_c   1.000
_cell.angle_alpha   90.00
_cell.angle_beta   90.00
_cell.angle_gamma   90.00
#
_symmetry.space_group_name_H-M   'P 1'
#
loop_
_entity.id
_entity.type
_entity.pdbx_description
1 polymer ?
#
loop_
_entity_poly.entity_id
_entity_poly.type
_entity_poly.pdbx_seq_one_letter_code
_entity_poly.pdbx_strand_id
1 'polypeptide(L)'
;MPDETGPLFPEFLGDPGSLKRGRFTYFPVVPGKLEFAIEVRRAILRDQPRVIALELPVALQHAYLRAVDRLPEMSVIVYPDEHEEDRLVYVPVEPADPFTEAIRTGLEIGAEIVFADPESGERPHLKDTYPDPYSIRHVGIDKYIEAYRVYPQPRSDEIARHAGGIAWKLQGTDPLAGVLVVVSLNLLDPVLDAMEEPQAQPMSRLRREGVQVLNPHPDSLAEITVEYPYLQYRYEQFREQMEEAKLIDRLHAQLALFRDAEKFHGANTGESLAHWQRRLLARYTRNLALSSGELTAGLFEIALAARSIVDDNYAWEVWETAGKYPPQKNASDVTTVEISGEEVWLDTRRLRLRRRLPSVKRRLRPVGLKPRKKEKYPGEWATGLAGNSICSYPPEDLVVEDYGRFLKKKGKSILSEERVHTEPFTTSILDGIDLRETIRNWYEHRIYVREFQKIHGEVGSVIVIFDQDREDRYSYLTTWLGENQNESDMAFYSTDPFDNIVGPGIGRAEYGGFLMSLPPRRMYDVWHDPDYEFAETKSERLLLAGLDYSIHRYVVYVAARPPRSIFRSIAARMG
;
A
#
# COMPACT_ATOMS: atom_id res chain seq x y z
N MET A 1 -26.49 3.43 -61.11
CA MET A 1 -26.74 3.02 -59.74
C MET A 1 -25.63 3.62 -58.91
N PRO A 2 -25.89 4.59 -58.04
CA PRO A 2 -24.87 5.16 -57.18
C PRO A 2 -24.68 4.26 -55.95
N ASP A 3 -23.45 4.02 -55.58
CA ASP A 3 -23.01 3.39 -54.35
C ASP A 3 -23.45 4.22 -53.15
N GLU A 4 -24.38 3.67 -52.39
CA GLU A 4 -24.68 4.10 -51.02
C GLU A 4 -23.72 3.41 -50.02
N THR A 5 -22.51 3.83 -49.98
CA THR A 5 -21.65 3.64 -48.80
C THR A 5 -21.67 4.93 -48.00
N GLY A 6 -22.67 5.06 -47.13
CA GLY A 6 -22.67 6.09 -46.11
C GLY A 6 -21.43 5.93 -45.20
N PRO A 7 -20.93 6.99 -44.58
CA PRO A 7 -19.74 6.94 -43.78
C PRO A 7 -19.90 5.98 -42.61
N LEU A 8 -19.01 5.00 -42.54
CA LEU A 8 -18.93 3.96 -41.50
C LEU A 8 -18.56 4.48 -40.11
N PHE A 9 -18.40 5.80 -39.97
CA PHE A 9 -18.05 6.42 -38.67
C PHE A 9 -18.95 7.62 -38.40
N PRO A 10 -19.50 7.77 -37.17
CA PRO A 10 -20.21 8.97 -36.80
C PRO A 10 -19.29 10.19 -36.93
N GLU A 11 -19.79 11.24 -37.61
CA GLU A 11 -19.09 12.52 -37.71
C GLU A 11 -18.77 13.05 -36.30
N PHE A 12 -17.49 13.17 -35.98
CA PHE A 12 -17.03 13.87 -34.80
C PHE A 12 -17.24 15.37 -35.01
N LEU A 13 -18.32 15.90 -34.48
CA LEU A 13 -18.61 17.33 -34.47
C LEU A 13 -18.26 17.89 -33.09
N GLY A 14 -17.07 18.38 -32.91
CA GLY A 14 -16.71 19.06 -31.70
C GLY A 14 -15.20 19.16 -31.46
N ASP A 15 -14.86 19.90 -30.45
CA ASP A 15 -13.50 20.06 -29.92
C ASP A 15 -12.84 18.74 -29.52
N PRO A 16 -11.50 18.70 -29.54
CA PRO A 16 -10.74 17.57 -29.05
C PRO A 16 -11.24 17.05 -27.69
N GLY A 17 -11.51 15.76 -27.60
CA GLY A 17 -11.85 15.06 -26.39
C GLY A 17 -13.35 14.78 -26.15
N SER A 18 -14.27 15.33 -26.94
CA SER A 18 -15.67 15.10 -26.75
C SER A 18 -16.35 14.37 -27.90
N LEU A 19 -17.15 13.35 -27.55
CA LEU A 19 -18.06 12.69 -28.47
C LEU A 19 -19.41 13.36 -28.39
N LYS A 20 -19.79 14.21 -29.37
CA LYS A 20 -21.05 14.94 -29.35
C LYS A 20 -22.09 14.25 -30.26
N ARG A 21 -23.22 13.83 -29.69
CA ARG A 21 -24.37 13.26 -30.38
C ARG A 21 -25.65 13.97 -29.94
N GLY A 22 -26.13 14.87 -30.78
CA GLY A 22 -27.29 15.71 -30.45
C GLY A 22 -27.04 16.61 -29.24
N ARG A 23 -27.83 16.45 -28.19
CA ARG A 23 -27.71 17.19 -26.92
C ARG A 23 -26.71 16.59 -25.95
N PHE A 24 -26.24 15.38 -26.20
CA PHE A 24 -25.28 14.65 -25.35
C PHE A 24 -23.85 14.89 -25.83
N THR A 25 -22.99 15.20 -24.89
CA THR A 25 -21.52 15.20 -25.07
C THR A 25 -20.94 14.13 -24.17
N TYR A 26 -20.35 13.09 -24.76
CA TYR A 26 -19.77 11.97 -24.00
C TYR A 26 -18.31 12.25 -23.69
N PHE A 27 -17.95 12.10 -22.45
CA PHE A 27 -16.58 12.26 -21.99
C PHE A 27 -16.11 10.96 -21.32
N PRO A 28 -15.36 10.11 -22.04
CA PRO A 28 -14.88 8.86 -21.49
C PRO A 28 -13.71 9.06 -20.54
N VAL A 29 -13.73 8.33 -19.43
CA VAL A 29 -12.73 8.42 -18.38
C VAL A 29 -12.19 7.05 -17.95
N VAL A 30 -11.00 7.04 -17.37
CA VAL A 30 -10.51 5.90 -16.59
C VAL A 30 -10.62 6.28 -15.11
N PRO A 31 -11.44 5.57 -14.32
CA PRO A 31 -11.67 5.90 -12.91
C PRO A 31 -10.36 5.94 -12.11
N GLY A 32 -10.27 6.86 -11.16
CA GLY A 32 -9.14 7.03 -10.27
C GLY A 32 -7.85 7.54 -10.92
N LYS A 33 -7.89 8.07 -12.15
CA LYS A 33 -6.70 8.57 -12.84
C LYS A 33 -6.68 10.09 -12.95
N LEU A 34 -5.61 10.67 -12.41
CA LEU A 34 -5.37 12.11 -12.32
C LEU A 34 -5.55 12.85 -13.66
N GLU A 35 -5.01 12.29 -14.73
CA GLU A 35 -5.03 12.93 -16.05
C GLU A 35 -6.46 13.15 -16.54
N PHE A 36 -7.34 12.18 -16.29
CA PHE A 36 -8.76 12.31 -16.63
C PHE A 36 -9.51 13.29 -15.73
N ALA A 37 -9.17 13.37 -14.44
CA ALA A 37 -9.76 14.37 -13.55
C ALA A 37 -9.46 15.80 -14.05
N ILE A 38 -8.23 16.06 -14.50
CA ILE A 38 -7.82 17.35 -15.08
C ILE A 38 -8.66 17.66 -16.34
N GLU A 39 -8.76 16.70 -17.25
CA GLU A 39 -9.44 16.92 -18.52
C GLU A 39 -10.96 17.05 -18.36
N VAL A 40 -11.60 16.28 -17.44
CA VAL A 40 -13.00 16.45 -17.08
C VAL A 40 -13.28 17.85 -16.54
N ARG A 41 -12.45 18.32 -15.59
CA ARG A 41 -12.57 19.68 -15.06
C ARG A 41 -12.49 20.72 -16.18
N ARG A 42 -11.52 20.60 -17.08
CA ARG A 42 -11.38 21.51 -18.23
C ARG A 42 -12.60 21.49 -19.14
N ALA A 43 -13.11 20.32 -19.44
CA ALA A 43 -14.31 20.16 -20.27
C ALA A 43 -15.52 20.83 -19.63
N ILE A 44 -15.78 20.59 -18.34
CA ILE A 44 -16.90 21.19 -17.61
C ILE A 44 -16.78 22.72 -17.55
N LEU A 45 -15.60 23.26 -17.23
CA LEU A 45 -15.39 24.71 -17.15
C LEU A 45 -15.51 25.40 -18.53
N ARG A 46 -15.10 24.72 -19.62
CA ARG A 46 -15.23 25.21 -20.99
C ARG A 46 -16.67 25.19 -21.48
N ASP A 47 -17.34 24.05 -21.32
CA ASP A 47 -18.64 23.78 -21.97
C ASP A 47 -19.84 24.22 -21.12
N GLN A 48 -19.65 24.45 -19.82
CA GLN A 48 -20.67 24.91 -18.86
C GLN A 48 -22.00 24.14 -19.02
N PRO A 49 -22.01 22.79 -18.94
CA PRO A 49 -23.20 21.99 -19.16
C PRO A 49 -24.26 22.27 -18.08
N ARG A 50 -25.53 22.22 -18.45
CA ARG A 50 -26.63 22.36 -17.48
C ARG A 50 -26.85 21.09 -16.66
N VAL A 51 -26.58 19.94 -17.27
CA VAL A 51 -26.70 18.60 -16.64
C VAL A 51 -25.41 17.84 -16.84
N ILE A 52 -24.92 17.23 -15.77
CA ILE A 52 -23.79 16.30 -15.80
C ILE A 52 -24.31 14.94 -15.36
N ALA A 53 -24.30 13.98 -16.28
CA ALA A 53 -24.70 12.60 -16.02
C ALA A 53 -23.45 11.73 -15.84
N LEU A 54 -23.42 10.96 -14.76
CA LEU A 54 -22.27 10.16 -14.34
C LEU A 54 -22.63 8.68 -14.35
N GLU A 55 -21.73 7.83 -14.85
CA GLU A 55 -21.82 6.39 -14.69
C GLU A 55 -21.51 5.98 -13.23
N LEU A 56 -22.36 6.40 -12.34
CA LEU A 56 -22.29 6.05 -10.92
C LEU A 56 -23.63 5.48 -10.45
N PRO A 57 -23.61 4.57 -9.46
CA PRO A 57 -24.80 3.95 -8.90
C PRO A 57 -25.78 4.97 -8.34
N VAL A 58 -27.02 4.96 -8.82
CA VAL A 58 -28.09 5.84 -8.33
C VAL A 58 -28.31 5.68 -6.82
N ALA A 59 -28.18 4.46 -6.31
CA ALA A 59 -28.34 4.17 -4.88
C ALA A 59 -27.30 4.85 -3.98
N LEU A 60 -26.12 5.20 -4.52
CA LEU A 60 -25.05 5.86 -3.79
C LEU A 60 -25.02 7.38 -3.96
N GLN A 61 -25.95 7.99 -4.73
CA GLN A 61 -25.92 9.41 -5.05
C GLN A 61 -25.83 10.30 -3.81
N HIS A 62 -26.68 10.05 -2.81
CA HIS A 62 -26.68 10.85 -1.58
C HIS A 62 -25.35 10.73 -0.81
N ALA A 63 -24.80 9.53 -0.75
CA ALA A 63 -23.52 9.28 -0.07
C ALA A 63 -22.35 9.97 -0.79
N TYR A 64 -22.31 9.91 -2.12
CA TYR A 64 -21.31 10.62 -2.91
C TYR A 64 -21.38 12.14 -2.74
N LEU A 65 -22.58 12.72 -2.85
CA LEU A 65 -22.74 14.18 -2.68
C LEU A 65 -22.27 14.62 -1.29
N ARG A 66 -22.63 13.87 -0.24
CA ARG A 66 -22.16 14.13 1.12
C ARG A 66 -20.63 13.98 1.24
N ALA A 67 -20.03 12.97 0.59
CA ALA A 67 -18.60 12.74 0.62
C ALA A 67 -17.82 13.81 -0.14
N VAL A 68 -18.36 14.29 -1.27
CA VAL A 68 -17.76 15.38 -2.06
C VAL A 68 -17.84 16.72 -1.33
N ASP A 69 -18.92 16.99 -0.59
CA ASP A 69 -19.07 18.20 0.22
C ASP A 69 -18.01 18.29 1.34
N ARG A 70 -17.47 17.15 1.78
CA ARG A 70 -16.39 17.09 2.79
C ARG A 70 -15.00 17.35 2.23
N LEU A 71 -14.79 17.30 0.93
CA LEU A 71 -13.47 17.57 0.35
C LEU A 71 -12.96 18.98 0.75
N PRO A 72 -11.68 19.13 1.09
CA PRO A 72 -10.57 18.19 0.82
C PRO A 72 -10.42 17.00 1.79
N GLU A 73 -11.21 16.88 2.86
CA GLU A 73 -11.17 15.66 3.69
C GLU A 73 -11.77 14.50 2.88
N MET A 74 -10.96 13.48 2.57
CA MET A 74 -11.42 12.30 1.85
C MET A 74 -12.42 11.50 2.69
N SER A 75 -13.33 10.83 2.01
CA SER A 75 -14.31 9.94 2.62
C SER A 75 -14.28 8.57 1.97
N VAL A 76 -14.77 7.59 2.70
CA VAL A 76 -15.02 6.24 2.19
C VAL A 76 -16.51 5.95 2.34
N ILE A 77 -17.16 5.59 1.24
CA ILE A 77 -18.53 5.09 1.25
C ILE A 77 -18.47 3.59 1.49
N VAL A 78 -19.16 3.11 2.49
CA VAL A 78 -19.16 1.70 2.89
C VAL A 78 -20.58 1.17 2.88
N TYR A 79 -20.79 -0.02 2.34
CA TYR A 79 -22.09 -0.70 2.33
C TYR A 79 -21.90 -2.22 2.34
N PRO A 80 -22.90 -3.01 2.84
CA PRO A 80 -22.84 -4.46 2.86
C PRO A 80 -22.72 -5.07 1.46
N ASP A 81 -21.95 -6.16 1.35
CA ASP A 81 -21.93 -6.99 0.15
C ASP A 81 -23.24 -7.80 0.10
N GLU A 82 -23.85 -7.92 -1.08
CA GLU A 82 -25.11 -8.63 -1.26
C GLU A 82 -24.98 -10.16 -1.19
N HIS A 83 -23.78 -10.67 -1.42
CA HIS A 83 -23.52 -12.11 -1.51
C HIS A 83 -22.92 -12.71 -0.24
N GLU A 84 -22.31 -11.88 0.63
CA GLU A 84 -21.66 -12.33 1.85
C GLU A 84 -22.06 -11.41 3.02
N GLU A 85 -22.88 -11.91 3.97
CA GLU A 85 -23.40 -11.14 5.11
C GLU A 85 -22.32 -10.48 5.99
N ASP A 86 -21.11 -11.06 6.03
CA ASP A 86 -20.00 -10.57 6.85
C ASP A 86 -19.02 -9.66 6.07
N ARG A 87 -19.39 -9.26 4.86
CA ARG A 87 -18.51 -8.51 3.97
C ARG A 87 -19.03 -7.11 3.71
N LEU A 88 -18.10 -6.15 3.67
CA LEU A 88 -18.39 -4.78 3.27
C LEU A 88 -17.64 -4.44 1.98
N VAL A 89 -18.31 -3.70 1.12
CA VAL A 89 -17.71 -3.03 -0.02
C VAL A 89 -17.38 -1.60 0.40
N TYR A 90 -16.20 -1.13 0.03
CA TYR A 90 -15.83 0.26 0.24
C TYR A 90 -15.48 0.95 -1.08
N VAL A 91 -15.85 2.21 -1.19
CA VAL A 91 -15.58 3.08 -2.34
C VAL A 91 -14.92 4.35 -1.81
N PRO A 92 -13.63 4.58 -2.08
CA PRO A 92 -12.98 5.84 -1.71
C PRO A 92 -13.47 6.96 -2.61
N VAL A 93 -13.73 8.13 -2.02
CA VAL A 93 -14.04 9.37 -2.73
C VAL A 93 -12.79 10.23 -2.70
N GLU A 94 -12.10 10.23 -3.83
CA GLU A 94 -10.76 10.79 -3.98
C GLU A 94 -10.79 12.09 -4.79
N PRO A 95 -10.00 13.12 -4.41
CA PRO A 95 -9.95 14.39 -5.16
C PRO A 95 -9.56 14.24 -6.64
N ALA A 96 -8.58 13.38 -6.92
CA ALA A 96 -8.05 13.18 -8.29
C ALA A 96 -8.81 12.11 -9.10
N ASP A 97 -9.98 11.68 -8.62
CA ASP A 97 -10.86 10.80 -9.40
C ASP A 97 -11.74 11.63 -10.34
N PRO A 98 -11.87 11.24 -11.64
CA PRO A 98 -12.63 12.01 -12.62
C PRO A 98 -14.14 12.11 -12.32
N PHE A 99 -14.76 11.10 -11.72
CA PHE A 99 -16.17 11.17 -11.32
C PHE A 99 -16.36 12.12 -10.13
N THR A 100 -15.49 12.04 -9.13
CA THR A 100 -15.48 12.97 -7.99
C THR A 100 -15.26 14.40 -8.47
N GLU A 101 -14.31 14.61 -9.38
CA GLU A 101 -14.05 15.94 -9.95
C GLU A 101 -15.24 16.46 -10.78
N ALA A 102 -15.90 15.58 -11.54
CA ALA A 102 -17.09 15.96 -12.30
C ALA A 102 -18.25 16.42 -11.39
N ILE A 103 -18.47 15.73 -10.26
CA ILE A 103 -19.46 16.16 -9.26
C ILE A 103 -19.05 17.51 -8.69
N ARG A 104 -17.81 17.64 -8.22
CA ARG A 104 -17.31 18.84 -7.55
C ARG A 104 -17.37 20.09 -8.45
N THR A 105 -16.82 19.98 -9.65
CA THR A 105 -16.83 21.09 -10.61
C THR A 105 -18.26 21.37 -11.12
N GLY A 106 -19.09 20.34 -11.30
CA GLY A 106 -20.49 20.50 -11.66
C GLY A 106 -21.28 21.29 -10.62
N LEU A 107 -21.10 21.00 -9.33
CA LEU A 107 -21.72 21.74 -8.24
C LEU A 107 -21.20 23.20 -8.18
N GLU A 108 -19.92 23.43 -8.43
CA GLU A 108 -19.31 24.77 -8.48
C GLU A 108 -19.95 25.67 -9.56
N ILE A 109 -20.28 25.10 -10.73
CA ILE A 109 -20.95 25.83 -11.83
C ILE A 109 -22.47 25.85 -11.73
N GLY A 110 -23.07 25.17 -10.73
CA GLY A 110 -24.51 25.05 -10.54
C GLY A 110 -25.21 24.09 -11.51
N ALA A 111 -24.51 23.11 -12.06
CA ALA A 111 -25.08 22.07 -12.91
C ALA A 111 -25.88 21.05 -12.08
N GLU A 112 -26.91 20.48 -12.70
CA GLU A 112 -27.65 19.35 -12.16
C GLU A 112 -26.79 18.08 -12.28
N ILE A 113 -26.60 17.36 -11.17
CA ILE A 113 -25.82 16.10 -11.14
C ILE A 113 -26.79 14.92 -11.17
N VAL A 114 -26.67 14.08 -12.18
CA VAL A 114 -27.49 12.89 -12.39
C VAL A 114 -26.62 11.63 -12.35
N PHE A 115 -26.93 10.70 -11.46
CA PHE A 115 -26.31 9.38 -11.46
C PHE A 115 -27.08 8.48 -12.44
N ALA A 116 -26.37 7.89 -13.39
CA ALA A 116 -26.98 7.23 -14.54
C ALA A 116 -27.01 5.69 -14.45
N ASP A 117 -26.25 5.07 -13.53
CA ASP A 117 -26.28 3.62 -13.34
C ASP A 117 -27.43 3.22 -12.40
N PRO A 118 -28.52 2.61 -12.90
CA PRO A 118 -29.64 2.18 -12.07
C PRO A 118 -29.38 0.88 -11.31
N GLU A 119 -28.22 0.28 -11.46
CA GLU A 119 -27.83 -1.01 -10.85
C GLU A 119 -28.85 -2.12 -11.14
N SER A 120 -29.19 -2.30 -12.41
CA SER A 120 -30.19 -3.28 -12.85
C SER A 120 -29.72 -4.75 -12.78
N GLY A 121 -28.51 -5.01 -12.32
CA GLY A 121 -27.88 -6.31 -12.16
C GLY A 121 -26.45 -6.16 -11.65
N GLU A 122 -25.72 -7.25 -11.58
CA GLU A 122 -24.29 -7.21 -11.27
C GLU A 122 -23.55 -6.38 -12.34
N ARG A 123 -22.54 -5.62 -11.88
CA ARG A 123 -21.68 -4.88 -12.79
C ARG A 123 -20.92 -5.88 -13.67
N PRO A 124 -21.00 -5.79 -15.00
CA PRO A 124 -20.36 -6.74 -15.89
C PRO A 124 -18.84 -6.70 -15.72
N HIS A 125 -18.20 -7.85 -15.88
CA HIS A 125 -16.75 -7.93 -15.86
C HIS A 125 -16.17 -7.36 -17.16
N LEU A 126 -15.66 -6.15 -17.09
CA LEU A 126 -15.05 -5.42 -18.21
C LEU A 126 -13.54 -5.57 -18.18
N LYS A 127 -12.88 -5.51 -19.33
CA LYS A 127 -11.43 -5.45 -19.39
C LYS A 127 -10.97 -4.06 -18.96
N ASP A 128 -10.08 -4.02 -17.98
CA ASP A 128 -9.44 -2.82 -17.46
C ASP A 128 -8.06 -2.59 -18.13
N THR A 129 -7.92 -2.93 -19.42
CA THR A 129 -6.68 -2.72 -20.17
C THR A 129 -6.77 -1.40 -20.92
N TYR A 130 -6.07 -0.41 -20.42
CA TYR A 130 -6.05 0.94 -20.98
C TYR A 130 -4.64 1.30 -21.45
N PRO A 131 -4.49 2.12 -22.51
CA PRO A 131 -3.22 2.81 -22.74
C PRO A 131 -2.84 3.64 -21.52
N ASP A 132 -1.53 3.90 -21.32
CA ASP A 132 -1.10 4.70 -20.18
C ASP A 132 -1.79 6.08 -20.15
N PRO A 133 -2.53 6.43 -19.10
CA PRO A 133 -3.27 7.70 -18.98
C PRO A 133 -2.37 8.94 -19.12
N TYR A 134 -1.11 8.85 -18.72
CA TYR A 134 -0.15 9.97 -18.87
C TYR A 134 0.08 10.37 -20.32
N SER A 135 -0.14 9.46 -21.28
CA SER A 135 -0.01 9.73 -22.71
C SER A 135 -0.99 10.82 -23.20
N ILE A 136 -2.13 11.03 -22.53
CA ILE A 136 -3.11 12.08 -22.86
C ILE A 136 -2.44 13.45 -22.96
N ARG A 137 -1.49 13.75 -22.10
CA ARG A 137 -0.75 15.03 -22.13
C ARG A 137 0.04 15.27 -23.42
N HIS A 138 0.41 14.21 -24.10
CA HIS A 138 1.26 14.27 -25.30
C HIS A 138 0.46 14.13 -26.59
N VAL A 139 -0.55 13.29 -26.58
CA VAL A 139 -1.32 12.98 -27.80
C VAL A 139 -2.72 13.58 -27.81
N GLY A 140 -3.22 14.02 -26.65
CA GLY A 140 -4.60 14.47 -26.48
C GLY A 140 -5.57 13.31 -26.30
N ILE A 141 -6.78 13.64 -25.80
CA ILE A 141 -7.77 12.63 -25.42
C ILE A 141 -8.36 11.91 -26.63
N ASP A 142 -8.53 12.58 -27.78
CA ASP A 142 -9.07 11.95 -29.00
C ASP A 142 -8.18 10.79 -29.47
N LYS A 143 -6.88 11.05 -29.63
CA LYS A 143 -5.93 10.01 -30.04
C LYS A 143 -5.79 8.91 -28.98
N TYR A 144 -6.00 9.24 -27.72
CA TYR A 144 -6.02 8.25 -26.66
C TYR A 144 -7.21 7.29 -26.82
N ILE A 145 -8.40 7.82 -27.12
CA ILE A 145 -9.60 7.02 -27.37
C ILE A 145 -9.44 6.19 -28.65
N GLU A 146 -8.88 6.78 -29.72
CA GLU A 146 -8.55 6.03 -30.94
C GLU A 146 -7.62 4.86 -30.66
N ALA A 147 -6.56 5.08 -29.88
CA ALA A 147 -5.61 4.03 -29.51
C ALA A 147 -6.28 2.92 -28.67
N TYR A 148 -7.20 3.28 -27.75
CA TYR A 148 -7.96 2.32 -26.99
C TYR A 148 -8.86 1.44 -27.89
N ARG A 149 -9.54 2.03 -28.88
CA ARG A 149 -10.44 1.36 -29.81
C ARG A 149 -9.75 0.40 -30.78
N VAL A 150 -8.44 0.45 -30.93
CA VAL A 150 -7.67 -0.52 -31.73
C VAL A 150 -7.82 -1.95 -31.17
N TYR A 151 -8.02 -2.08 -29.86
CA TYR A 151 -8.19 -3.37 -29.21
C TYR A 151 -9.67 -3.76 -29.13
N PRO A 152 -10.03 -4.99 -29.54
CA PRO A 152 -11.42 -5.43 -29.51
C PRO A 152 -11.92 -5.47 -28.06
N GLN A 153 -13.07 -4.83 -27.82
CA GLN A 153 -13.75 -4.84 -26.52
C GLN A 153 -14.67 -6.07 -26.41
N PRO A 154 -14.83 -6.67 -25.22
CA PRO A 154 -15.75 -7.78 -25.02
C PRO A 154 -17.20 -7.31 -25.23
N ARG A 155 -17.98 -8.09 -25.91
CA ARG A 155 -19.43 -7.91 -26.05
C ARG A 155 -20.13 -9.08 -25.40
N SER A 156 -21.06 -8.78 -24.49
CA SER A 156 -21.91 -9.79 -23.83
C SER A 156 -23.29 -9.20 -23.58
N ASP A 157 -24.27 -10.07 -23.38
CA ASP A 157 -25.63 -9.65 -23.02
C ASP A 157 -25.69 -8.92 -21.67
N GLU A 158 -24.75 -9.20 -20.78
CA GLU A 158 -24.63 -8.50 -19.49
C GLU A 158 -24.17 -7.05 -19.69
N ILE A 159 -23.15 -6.84 -20.53
CA ILE A 159 -22.67 -5.50 -20.87
C ILE A 159 -23.77 -4.71 -21.57
N ALA A 160 -24.49 -5.32 -22.52
CA ALA A 160 -25.57 -4.67 -23.23
C ALA A 160 -26.73 -4.28 -22.31
N ARG A 161 -27.11 -5.17 -21.36
CA ARG A 161 -28.15 -4.87 -20.36
C ARG A 161 -27.75 -3.74 -19.42
N HIS A 162 -26.49 -3.75 -18.96
CA HIS A 162 -25.96 -2.70 -18.09
C HIS A 162 -25.94 -1.34 -18.80
N ALA A 163 -25.41 -1.30 -20.02
CA ALA A 163 -25.39 -0.11 -20.86
C ALA A 163 -26.80 0.38 -21.21
N GLY A 164 -27.75 -0.55 -21.49
CA GLY A 164 -29.16 -0.23 -21.70
C GLY A 164 -29.83 0.45 -20.50
N GLY A 165 -29.48 0.01 -19.28
CA GLY A 165 -29.94 0.65 -18.04
C GLY A 165 -29.46 2.10 -17.91
N ILE A 166 -28.17 2.32 -18.20
CA ILE A 166 -27.57 3.67 -18.22
C ILE A 166 -28.25 4.53 -19.31
N ALA A 167 -28.39 4.00 -20.53
CA ALA A 167 -29.03 4.70 -21.65
C ALA A 167 -30.49 5.07 -21.35
N TRP A 168 -31.25 4.17 -20.72
CA TRP A 168 -32.61 4.47 -20.26
C TRP A 168 -32.62 5.69 -19.32
N LYS A 169 -31.70 5.77 -18.37
CA LYS A 169 -31.63 6.89 -17.43
C LYS A 169 -31.25 8.20 -18.13
N LEU A 170 -30.32 8.14 -19.09
CA LEU A 170 -29.91 9.30 -19.90
C LEU A 170 -31.05 9.81 -20.79
N GLN A 171 -31.79 8.91 -21.42
CA GLN A 171 -32.95 9.26 -22.26
C GLN A 171 -34.07 9.97 -21.47
N GLY A 172 -34.17 9.68 -20.17
CA GLY A 172 -35.13 10.32 -19.24
C GLY A 172 -34.72 11.70 -18.73
N THR A 173 -33.55 12.26 -19.12
CA THR A 173 -33.12 13.62 -18.72
C THR A 173 -33.91 14.70 -19.50
N ASP A 174 -33.94 15.96 -19.00
CA ASP A 174 -34.65 17.07 -19.65
C ASP A 174 -34.29 17.19 -21.15
N PRO A 175 -35.27 17.07 -22.07
CA PRO A 175 -35.00 17.12 -23.50
C PRO A 175 -34.37 18.42 -24.01
N LEU A 176 -34.54 19.51 -23.28
CA LEU A 176 -34.02 20.84 -23.64
C LEU A 176 -32.64 21.14 -23.08
N ALA A 177 -32.14 20.30 -22.19
CA ALA A 177 -30.83 20.51 -21.58
C ALA A 177 -29.69 19.84 -22.37
N GLY A 178 -28.58 20.55 -22.55
CA GLY A 178 -27.32 19.95 -22.96
C GLY A 178 -26.75 19.11 -21.79
N VAL A 179 -26.43 17.84 -22.06
CA VAL A 179 -25.98 16.88 -21.06
C VAL A 179 -24.53 16.49 -21.34
N LEU A 180 -23.67 16.69 -20.38
CA LEU A 180 -22.32 16.08 -20.37
C LEU A 180 -22.41 14.71 -19.71
N VAL A 181 -22.07 13.66 -20.42
CA VAL A 181 -22.07 12.29 -19.92
C VAL A 181 -20.64 11.86 -19.62
N VAL A 182 -20.32 11.69 -18.36
CA VAL A 182 -19.03 11.13 -17.92
C VAL A 182 -19.19 9.64 -17.72
N VAL A 183 -18.50 8.86 -18.52
CA VAL A 183 -18.64 7.41 -18.61
C VAL A 183 -17.28 6.74 -18.65
N SER A 184 -17.13 5.55 -18.04
CA SER A 184 -15.90 4.77 -18.13
C SER A 184 -15.58 4.44 -19.58
N LEU A 185 -14.31 4.52 -19.95
CA LEU A 185 -13.84 4.30 -21.32
C LEU A 185 -14.28 2.93 -21.88
N ASN A 186 -14.31 1.90 -21.04
CA ASN A 186 -14.75 0.55 -21.42
C ASN A 186 -16.27 0.38 -21.58
N LEU A 187 -17.08 1.34 -21.11
CA LEU A 187 -18.53 1.37 -21.31
C LEU A 187 -18.96 2.39 -22.37
N LEU A 188 -18.05 3.20 -22.89
CA LEU A 188 -18.39 4.24 -23.86
C LEU A 188 -19.15 3.68 -25.06
N ASP A 189 -18.56 2.74 -25.80
CA ASP A 189 -19.18 2.20 -27.02
C ASP A 189 -20.45 1.39 -26.73
N PRO A 190 -20.53 0.53 -25.70
CA PRO A 190 -21.78 -0.10 -25.27
C PRO A 190 -22.93 0.90 -24.97
N VAL A 191 -22.61 2.02 -24.30
CA VAL A 191 -23.62 3.05 -24.00
C VAL A 191 -24.05 3.80 -25.27
N LEU A 192 -23.10 4.10 -26.17
CA LEU A 192 -23.40 4.72 -27.46
C LEU A 192 -24.30 3.83 -28.33
N ASP A 193 -24.00 2.52 -28.38
CA ASP A 193 -24.86 1.54 -29.09
C ASP A 193 -26.26 1.48 -28.47
N ALA A 194 -26.35 1.45 -27.13
CA ALA A 194 -27.64 1.42 -26.42
C ALA A 194 -28.48 2.71 -26.60
N MET A 195 -27.85 3.84 -26.84
CA MET A 195 -28.51 5.13 -27.06
C MET A 195 -29.12 5.27 -28.46
N GLU A 196 -28.83 4.40 -29.41
CA GLU A 196 -29.38 4.42 -30.76
C GLU A 196 -30.86 4.02 -30.78
N GLU A 197 -31.32 3.26 -29.78
CA GLU A 197 -32.71 2.81 -29.65
C GLU A 197 -33.32 3.26 -28.31
N PRO A 198 -34.63 3.46 -28.22
CA PRO A 198 -35.32 3.73 -26.96
C PRO A 198 -35.19 2.53 -26.02
N GLN A 199 -34.71 2.77 -24.83
CA GLN A 199 -34.49 1.74 -23.82
C GLN A 199 -35.69 1.59 -22.88
N ALA A 200 -36.01 0.35 -22.52
CA ALA A 200 -37.04 0.05 -21.54
C ALA A 200 -36.51 0.26 -20.09
N GLN A 201 -37.41 0.63 -19.19
CA GLN A 201 -37.08 0.72 -17.78
C GLN A 201 -36.61 -0.63 -17.26
N PRO A 202 -35.43 -0.71 -16.58
CA PRO A 202 -34.99 -1.95 -15.95
C PRO A 202 -36.02 -2.49 -14.94
N MET A 203 -36.33 -3.79 -15.03
CA MET A 203 -37.33 -4.42 -14.16
C MET A 203 -36.83 -4.62 -12.72
N SER A 204 -35.53 -4.87 -12.54
CA SER A 204 -34.91 -5.00 -11.24
C SER A 204 -33.96 -3.83 -10.98
N ARG A 205 -33.92 -3.37 -9.74
CA ARG A 205 -32.99 -2.34 -9.27
C ARG A 205 -32.48 -2.78 -7.91
N LEU A 206 -31.19 -2.69 -7.72
CA LEU A 206 -30.58 -2.93 -6.42
C LEU A 206 -30.96 -1.79 -5.47
N ARG A 207 -31.36 -2.15 -4.25
CA ARG A 207 -31.52 -1.21 -3.14
C ARG A 207 -30.41 -1.49 -2.16
N ARG A 208 -29.53 -0.52 -1.99
CA ARG A 208 -28.45 -0.62 -1.02
C ARG A 208 -28.90 -0.06 0.31
N GLU A 209 -29.01 -0.94 1.30
CA GLU A 209 -29.29 -0.56 2.68
C GLU A 209 -27.98 -0.48 3.46
N GLY A 210 -27.94 0.32 4.53
CA GLY A 210 -26.76 0.42 5.38
C GLY A 210 -25.58 1.18 4.78
N VAL A 211 -25.81 2.01 3.75
CA VAL A 211 -24.77 2.87 3.17
C VAL A 211 -24.33 3.92 4.17
N GLN A 212 -23.03 3.98 4.46
CA GLN A 212 -22.42 4.92 5.40
C GLN A 212 -21.28 5.68 4.73
N VAL A 213 -21.13 6.95 5.11
CA VAL A 213 -19.96 7.77 4.75
C VAL A 213 -19.07 7.84 5.99
N LEU A 214 -17.85 7.37 5.87
CA LEU A 214 -16.87 7.28 6.95
C LEU A 214 -15.62 8.09 6.64
N ASN A 215 -14.92 8.50 7.69
CA ASN A 215 -13.63 9.17 7.59
C ASN A 215 -12.51 8.11 7.63
N PRO A 216 -11.71 7.92 6.57
CA PRO A 216 -10.57 7.03 6.65
C PRO A 216 -9.48 7.64 7.53
N HIS A 217 -8.87 6.82 8.40
CA HIS A 217 -7.70 7.25 9.16
C HIS A 217 -6.57 7.68 8.20
N PRO A 218 -5.80 8.75 8.49
CA PRO A 218 -4.70 9.19 7.60
C PRO A 218 -3.74 8.08 7.19
N ASP A 219 -3.40 7.17 8.10
CA ASP A 219 -2.51 6.04 7.82
C ASP A 219 -3.10 4.99 6.85
N SER A 220 -4.42 5.00 6.67
CA SER A 220 -5.12 4.09 5.76
C SER A 220 -5.13 4.58 4.31
N LEU A 221 -4.93 5.88 4.08
CA LEU A 221 -5.08 6.48 2.75
C LEU A 221 -4.16 5.86 1.71
N ALA A 222 -2.90 5.61 2.04
CA ALA A 222 -1.94 5.01 1.12
C ALA A 222 -2.34 3.59 0.64
N GLU A 223 -3.24 2.92 1.37
CA GLU A 223 -3.71 1.58 1.04
C GLU A 223 -5.01 1.57 0.24
N ILE A 224 -5.85 2.59 0.41
CA ILE A 224 -7.21 2.61 -0.18
C ILE A 224 -7.33 3.48 -1.41
N THR A 225 -6.47 4.49 -1.60
CA THR A 225 -6.53 5.41 -2.74
C THR A 225 -5.87 4.81 -3.99
N VAL A 226 -6.41 5.13 -5.15
CA VAL A 226 -5.86 4.71 -6.45
C VAL A 226 -4.56 5.48 -6.73
N GLU A 227 -4.61 6.80 -6.62
CA GLU A 227 -3.42 7.64 -6.66
C GLU A 227 -2.90 7.85 -5.23
N TYR A 228 -1.60 7.75 -5.02
CA TYR A 228 -1.03 7.88 -3.68
C TYR A 228 -1.32 9.25 -3.04
N PRO A 229 -1.49 9.35 -1.71
CA PRO A 229 -2.00 10.53 -1.01
C PRO A 229 -1.27 11.85 -1.32
N TYR A 230 0.06 11.82 -1.49
CA TYR A 230 0.81 13.01 -1.88
C TYR A 230 0.37 13.57 -3.24
N LEU A 231 0.05 12.71 -4.22
CA LEU A 231 -0.42 13.16 -5.54
C LEU A 231 -1.84 13.74 -5.45
N GLN A 232 -2.71 13.14 -4.62
CA GLN A 232 -4.04 13.68 -4.29
C GLN A 232 -3.93 15.09 -3.68
N TYR A 233 -2.99 15.28 -2.75
CA TYR A 233 -2.75 16.59 -2.15
C TYR A 233 -2.23 17.63 -3.16
N ARG A 234 -1.35 17.21 -4.06
CA ARG A 234 -0.88 18.09 -5.16
C ARG A 234 -2.03 18.49 -6.08
N TYR A 235 -2.99 17.61 -6.29
CA TYR A 235 -4.20 17.92 -7.06
C TYR A 235 -5.08 18.96 -6.35
N GLU A 236 -5.31 18.85 -5.05
CA GLU A 236 -6.02 19.87 -4.27
C GLU A 236 -5.34 21.24 -4.37
N GLN A 237 -4.03 21.28 -4.21
CA GLN A 237 -3.27 22.53 -4.37
C GLN A 237 -3.42 23.15 -5.77
N PHE A 238 -3.48 22.31 -6.81
CA PHE A 238 -3.75 22.76 -8.19
C PHE A 238 -5.13 23.39 -8.31
N ARG A 239 -6.16 22.79 -7.70
CA ARG A 239 -7.52 23.32 -7.72
C ARG A 239 -7.61 24.70 -7.05
N GLU A 240 -6.91 24.90 -5.93
CA GLU A 240 -6.91 26.16 -5.18
C GLU A 240 -6.24 27.32 -5.92
N GLN A 241 -5.20 27.05 -6.71
CA GLN A 241 -4.35 28.09 -7.28
C GLN A 241 -4.80 28.63 -8.64
N MET A 242 -5.80 28.03 -9.29
CA MET A 242 -6.37 28.43 -10.59
C MET A 242 -5.35 28.67 -11.74
N GLU A 243 -4.08 28.45 -11.53
CA GLU A 243 -3.05 28.58 -12.56
C GLU A 243 -2.90 27.27 -13.36
N GLU A 244 -3.50 27.26 -14.53
CA GLU A 244 -3.90 26.10 -15.32
C GLU A 244 -2.82 25.10 -15.75
N ALA A 245 -1.58 25.42 -15.81
CA ALA A 245 -0.72 24.57 -16.66
C ALA A 245 0.58 24.09 -16.03
N LYS A 246 1.03 24.69 -14.95
CA LYS A 246 2.43 24.48 -14.51
C LYS A 246 2.60 23.53 -13.32
N LEU A 247 1.53 23.21 -12.59
CA LEU A 247 1.68 22.67 -11.25
C LEU A 247 1.36 21.18 -11.09
N ILE A 248 0.51 20.61 -11.95
CA ILE A 248 0.19 19.21 -11.82
C ILE A 248 0.63 18.40 -13.03
N ASP A 249 1.89 18.06 -13.01
CA ASP A 249 2.48 17.05 -13.87
C ASP A 249 2.95 15.91 -12.99
N ARG A 250 2.55 14.70 -13.29
CA ARG A 250 2.90 13.50 -12.51
C ARG A 250 4.42 13.37 -12.32
N LEU A 251 5.23 13.64 -13.35
CA LEU A 251 6.69 13.62 -13.24
C LEU A 251 7.21 14.76 -12.36
N HIS A 252 6.63 15.94 -12.45
CA HIS A 252 6.99 17.05 -11.55
C HIS A 252 6.60 16.76 -10.10
N ALA A 253 5.42 16.16 -9.87
CA ALA A 253 4.99 15.74 -8.54
C ALA A 253 5.91 14.66 -7.96
N GLN A 254 6.35 13.70 -8.78
CA GLN A 254 7.32 12.68 -8.40
C GLN A 254 8.68 13.29 -8.02
N LEU A 255 9.18 14.26 -8.80
CA LEU A 255 10.43 14.96 -8.47
C LEU A 255 10.29 15.82 -7.20
N ALA A 256 9.13 16.40 -6.96
CA ALA A 256 8.84 17.11 -5.72
C ALA A 256 8.81 16.16 -4.52
N LEU A 257 8.18 14.99 -4.66
CA LEU A 257 8.17 13.94 -3.64
C LEU A 257 9.60 13.53 -3.25
N PHE A 258 10.47 13.28 -4.22
CA PHE A 258 11.87 12.96 -3.94
C PHE A 258 12.61 14.06 -3.18
N ARG A 259 12.38 15.33 -3.55
CA ARG A 259 12.99 16.47 -2.86
C ARG A 259 12.49 16.65 -1.43
N ASP A 260 11.19 16.44 -1.22
CA ASP A 260 10.61 16.55 0.11
C ASP A 260 11.06 15.41 1.02
N ALA A 261 11.10 14.18 0.50
CA ALA A 261 11.69 13.04 1.20
C ALA A 261 13.17 13.24 1.52
N GLU A 262 13.95 13.86 0.64
CA GLU A 262 15.36 14.18 0.88
C GLU A 262 15.56 15.15 2.05
N LYS A 263 14.66 16.12 2.22
CA LYS A 263 14.69 17.04 3.37
C LYS A 263 14.52 16.27 4.69
N PHE A 264 13.55 15.36 4.74
CA PHE A 264 13.32 14.52 5.93
C PHE A 264 14.46 13.55 6.16
N HIS A 265 14.97 12.93 5.11
CA HIS A 265 16.14 12.05 5.20
C HIS A 265 17.36 12.79 5.77
N GLY A 266 17.67 13.99 5.26
CA GLY A 266 18.75 14.82 5.79
C GLY A 266 18.54 15.25 7.24
N ALA A 267 17.30 15.56 7.63
CA ALA A 267 16.98 15.89 9.02
C ALA A 267 17.15 14.69 9.97
N ASN A 268 16.81 13.49 9.53
CA ASN A 268 16.81 12.27 10.35
C ASN A 268 18.20 11.58 10.41
N THR A 269 18.94 11.59 9.31
CA THR A 269 20.23 10.90 9.19
C THR A 269 21.44 11.82 9.23
N GLY A 270 21.27 13.11 8.96
CA GLY A 270 22.36 14.06 8.73
C GLY A 270 23.06 13.90 7.37
N GLU A 271 22.56 13.03 6.50
CA GLU A 271 23.14 12.74 5.20
C GLU A 271 22.35 13.42 4.07
N SER A 272 23.05 13.89 3.05
CA SER A 272 22.43 14.47 1.85
C SER A 272 22.70 13.59 0.63
N LEU A 273 21.75 13.52 -0.28
CA LEU A 273 21.95 12.78 -1.53
C LEU A 273 23.00 13.47 -2.42
N ALA A 274 23.91 12.70 -2.94
CA ALA A 274 24.87 13.17 -3.94
C ALA A 274 24.15 13.48 -5.28
N HIS A 275 24.72 14.40 -6.07
CA HIS A 275 24.12 14.78 -7.34
C HIS A 275 23.96 13.61 -8.31
N TRP A 276 24.92 12.68 -8.33
CA TRP A 276 24.84 11.49 -9.16
C TRP A 276 23.71 10.54 -8.72
N GLN A 277 23.43 10.42 -7.41
CA GLN A 277 22.32 9.62 -6.88
C GLN A 277 20.98 10.16 -7.36
N ARG A 278 20.76 11.49 -7.31
CA ARG A 278 19.52 12.11 -7.81
C ARG A 278 19.31 11.84 -9.30
N ARG A 279 20.37 11.94 -10.11
CA ARG A 279 20.29 11.64 -11.56
C ARG A 279 20.01 10.16 -11.83
N LEU A 280 20.67 9.28 -11.09
CA LEU A 280 20.50 7.84 -11.24
C LEU A 280 19.11 7.41 -10.74
N LEU A 281 18.63 8.00 -9.64
CA LEU A 281 17.29 7.77 -9.11
C LEU A 281 16.21 8.09 -10.17
N ALA A 282 16.26 9.28 -10.78
CA ALA A 282 15.30 9.65 -11.82
C ALA A 282 15.35 8.71 -13.03
N ARG A 283 16.55 8.33 -13.49
CA ARG A 283 16.72 7.39 -14.60
C ARG A 283 16.22 5.98 -14.26
N TYR A 284 16.55 5.49 -13.08
CA TYR A 284 16.17 4.16 -12.65
C TYR A 284 14.67 4.04 -12.45
N THR A 285 14.03 5.04 -11.84
CA THR A 285 12.57 5.12 -11.69
C THR A 285 11.87 5.07 -13.05
N ARG A 286 12.37 5.84 -14.04
CA ARG A 286 11.84 5.80 -15.40
C ARG A 286 12.00 4.40 -16.04
N ASN A 287 13.16 3.77 -15.86
CA ASN A 287 13.40 2.45 -16.43
C ASN A 287 12.48 1.38 -15.81
N LEU A 288 12.18 1.49 -14.49
CA LEU A 288 11.22 0.62 -13.82
C LEU A 288 9.81 0.79 -14.43
N ALA A 289 9.34 2.03 -14.62
CA ALA A 289 8.07 2.31 -15.25
C ALA A 289 8.00 1.70 -16.67
N LEU A 290 9.02 1.93 -17.50
CA LEU A 290 9.09 1.38 -18.86
C LEU A 290 9.10 -0.16 -18.86
N SER A 291 9.71 -0.81 -17.86
CA SER A 291 9.70 -2.28 -17.78
C SER A 291 8.32 -2.84 -17.40
N SER A 292 7.48 -2.03 -16.75
CA SER A 292 6.07 -2.34 -16.46
C SER A 292 5.13 -1.95 -17.60
N GLY A 293 5.65 -1.37 -18.69
CA GLY A 293 4.87 -0.89 -19.82
C GLY A 293 4.22 0.49 -19.62
N GLU A 294 4.63 1.21 -18.59
CA GLU A 294 4.09 2.52 -18.22
C GLU A 294 5.07 3.65 -18.51
N LEU A 295 4.54 4.85 -18.79
CA LEU A 295 5.35 6.05 -19.04
C LEU A 295 5.82 6.72 -17.74
N THR A 296 5.07 6.53 -16.67
CA THR A 296 5.32 7.08 -15.34
C THR A 296 5.31 6.01 -14.26
N ALA A 297 6.17 6.18 -13.27
CA ALA A 297 6.29 5.20 -12.18
C ALA A 297 5.15 5.32 -11.17
N GLY A 298 4.63 4.18 -10.73
CA GLY A 298 3.75 4.07 -9.58
C GLY A 298 4.52 4.20 -8.25
N LEU A 299 3.79 4.22 -7.13
CA LEU A 299 4.41 4.36 -5.81
C LEU A 299 5.39 3.21 -5.48
N PHE A 300 5.08 2.00 -5.96
CA PHE A 300 5.94 0.84 -5.74
C PHE A 300 7.31 1.02 -6.43
N GLU A 301 7.32 1.40 -7.71
CA GLU A 301 8.54 1.65 -8.48
C GLU A 301 9.35 2.82 -7.91
N ILE A 302 8.67 3.87 -7.43
CA ILE A 302 9.28 5.02 -6.76
C ILE A 302 10.02 4.59 -5.49
N ALA A 303 9.36 3.83 -4.62
CA ALA A 303 9.94 3.33 -3.37
C ALA A 303 11.08 2.33 -3.64
N LEU A 304 10.92 1.44 -4.63
CA LEU A 304 11.94 0.49 -5.04
C LEU A 304 13.17 1.19 -5.59
N ALA A 305 12.99 2.24 -6.41
CA ALA A 305 14.08 3.04 -6.94
C ALA A 305 14.84 3.76 -5.82
N ALA A 306 14.13 4.38 -4.89
CA ALA A 306 14.71 5.05 -3.73
C ALA A 306 15.58 4.09 -2.91
N ARG A 307 15.07 2.91 -2.59
CA ARG A 307 15.80 1.86 -1.89
C ARG A 307 17.04 1.37 -2.65
N SER A 308 16.91 1.22 -3.97
CA SER A 308 17.96 0.63 -4.80
C SER A 308 19.14 1.57 -5.06
N ILE A 309 18.87 2.87 -5.11
CA ILE A 309 19.87 3.89 -5.52
C ILE A 309 20.47 4.60 -4.31
N VAL A 310 19.69 4.76 -3.25
CA VAL A 310 20.16 5.44 -2.03
C VAL A 310 20.30 4.42 -0.92
N ASP A 311 19.25 4.17 -0.16
CA ASP A 311 19.20 3.19 0.92
C ASP A 311 17.77 2.94 1.42
N ASP A 312 17.63 2.05 2.43
CA ASP A 312 16.34 1.75 3.05
C ASP A 312 15.77 2.94 3.84
N ASN A 313 16.60 3.82 4.41
CA ASN A 313 16.14 4.99 5.16
C ASN A 313 15.50 6.01 4.23
N TYR A 314 16.14 6.30 3.11
CA TYR A 314 15.57 7.20 2.10
C TYR A 314 14.30 6.63 1.48
N ALA A 315 14.26 5.32 1.20
CA ALA A 315 13.05 4.66 0.72
C ALA A 315 11.89 4.77 1.71
N TRP A 316 12.18 4.68 3.00
CA TRP A 316 11.21 4.89 4.06
C TRP A 316 10.67 6.33 4.05
N GLU A 317 11.54 7.33 3.96
CA GLU A 317 11.12 8.74 3.91
C GLU A 317 10.30 9.03 2.65
N VAL A 318 10.63 8.43 1.52
CA VAL A 318 9.83 8.52 0.29
C VAL A 318 8.44 7.92 0.50
N TRP A 319 8.36 6.73 1.11
CA TRP A 319 7.09 6.07 1.41
C TRP A 319 6.23 6.89 2.39
N GLU A 320 6.81 7.32 3.50
CA GLU A 320 6.11 8.15 4.50
C GLU A 320 5.64 9.49 3.90
N THR A 321 6.46 10.13 3.06
CA THR A 321 6.09 11.38 2.40
C THR A 321 4.98 11.16 1.38
N ALA A 322 5.04 10.06 0.62
CA ALA A 322 4.01 9.71 -0.35
C ALA A 322 2.66 9.37 0.29
N GLY A 323 2.67 8.84 1.52
CA GLY A 323 1.48 8.55 2.31
C GLY A 323 0.84 9.76 2.98
N LYS A 324 1.47 10.93 2.94
CA LYS A 324 0.96 12.14 3.61
C LYS A 324 -0.10 12.86 2.79
N TYR A 325 -1.24 13.08 3.44
CA TYR A 325 -2.31 13.92 2.94
C TYR A 325 -2.75 14.89 4.05
N PRO A 326 -2.16 16.07 4.13
CA PRO A 326 -2.37 17.00 5.24
C PRO A 326 -3.81 17.40 5.54
N PRO A 327 -4.74 17.46 4.55
CA PRO A 327 -6.13 17.78 4.87
C PRO A 327 -6.86 16.73 5.70
N GLN A 328 -6.40 15.45 5.68
CA GLN A 328 -7.06 14.38 6.43
C GLN A 328 -6.78 14.47 7.92
N LYS A 329 -7.84 14.41 8.72
CA LYS A 329 -7.77 14.48 10.18
C LYS A 329 -8.18 13.15 10.82
N ASN A 330 -7.61 12.87 12.01
CA ASN A 330 -7.99 11.71 12.81
C ASN A 330 -9.38 11.85 13.43
N ALA A 331 -9.76 13.07 13.78
CA ALA A 331 -11.08 13.40 14.33
C ALA A 331 -11.87 14.21 13.30
N SER A 332 -13.05 13.73 12.96
CA SER A 332 -13.93 14.30 11.94
C SER A 332 -15.38 14.31 12.43
N ASP A 333 -16.24 14.97 11.66
CA ASP A 333 -17.70 15.01 11.85
C ASP A 333 -18.38 13.65 11.64
N VAL A 334 -17.70 12.74 10.97
CA VAL A 334 -18.15 11.35 10.75
C VAL A 334 -17.19 10.35 11.40
N THR A 335 -17.69 9.15 11.63
CA THR A 335 -16.91 8.08 12.29
C THR A 335 -15.64 7.79 11.54
N THR A 336 -14.51 7.82 12.27
CA THR A 336 -13.20 7.48 11.71
C THR A 336 -13.00 5.98 11.73
N VAL A 337 -12.55 5.43 10.59
CA VAL A 337 -12.28 4.02 10.40
C VAL A 337 -10.83 3.80 9.99
N GLU A 338 -10.18 2.85 10.64
CA GLU A 338 -8.86 2.38 10.23
C GLU A 338 -9.01 1.18 9.30
N ILE A 339 -8.55 1.35 8.06
CA ILE A 339 -8.57 0.31 7.04
C ILE A 339 -7.15 -0.21 6.87
N SER A 340 -6.90 -1.46 7.23
CA SER A 340 -5.61 -2.08 7.05
C SER A 340 -5.76 -3.47 6.44
N GLY A 341 -5.25 -3.66 5.24
CA GLY A 341 -5.32 -4.93 4.54
C GLY A 341 -6.78 -5.35 4.22
N GLU A 342 -7.17 -6.55 4.65
CA GLU A 342 -8.51 -7.12 4.40
C GLU A 342 -9.51 -6.88 5.55
N GLU A 343 -9.15 -6.09 6.58
CA GLU A 343 -9.95 -5.96 7.80
C GLU A 343 -10.32 -4.50 8.10
N VAL A 344 -11.58 -4.24 8.33
CA VAL A 344 -12.10 -2.96 8.86
C VAL A 344 -12.65 -3.17 10.25
N TRP A 345 -12.28 -2.29 11.17
CA TRP A 345 -12.79 -2.26 12.52
C TRP A 345 -13.76 -1.09 12.69
N LEU A 346 -15.02 -1.42 12.98
CA LEU A 346 -16.05 -0.46 13.40
C LEU A 346 -16.37 -0.73 14.85
N ASP A 347 -15.94 0.16 15.74
CA ASP A 347 -16.07 0.01 17.21
C ASP A 347 -15.54 -1.35 17.72
N THR A 348 -16.43 -2.25 18.11
CA THR A 348 -16.10 -3.59 18.62
C THR A 348 -16.32 -4.71 17.61
N ARG A 349 -16.85 -4.40 16.44
CA ARG A 349 -17.13 -5.38 15.39
C ARG A 349 -16.00 -5.37 14.35
N ARG A 350 -15.49 -6.57 14.05
CA ARG A 350 -14.49 -6.83 13.03
C ARG A 350 -15.21 -7.30 11.78
N LEU A 351 -15.03 -6.57 10.69
CA LEU A 351 -15.58 -6.90 9.38
C LEU A 351 -14.43 -7.21 8.41
N ARG A 352 -14.55 -8.28 7.63
CA ARG A 352 -13.57 -8.59 6.60
C ARG A 352 -13.91 -7.86 5.32
N LEU A 353 -12.94 -7.10 4.80
CA LEU A 353 -13.05 -6.43 3.52
C LEU A 353 -12.28 -7.22 2.46
N ARG A 354 -12.88 -7.39 1.31
CA ARG A 354 -12.18 -7.96 0.16
C ARG A 354 -11.50 -6.85 -0.64
N ARG A 355 -10.17 -6.85 -0.61
CA ARG A 355 -9.37 -5.94 -1.41
C ARG A 355 -9.21 -6.52 -2.82
N ARG A 356 -9.37 -5.70 -3.86
CA ARG A 356 -9.09 -6.09 -5.25
C ARG A 356 -7.59 -6.10 -5.59
N LEU A 357 -6.77 -5.43 -4.78
CA LEU A 357 -5.32 -5.33 -4.99
C LEU A 357 -4.56 -6.05 -3.87
N PRO A 358 -3.46 -6.76 -4.18
CA PRO A 358 -2.66 -7.44 -3.15
C PRO A 358 -2.02 -6.44 -2.19
N SER A 359 -2.13 -6.71 -0.86
CA SER A 359 -1.56 -5.86 0.17
C SER A 359 -0.04 -5.92 0.18
N VAL A 360 0.60 -4.75 0.16
CA VAL A 360 2.03 -4.61 0.38
C VAL A 360 2.26 -4.13 1.81
N LYS A 361 2.78 -5.01 2.65
CA LYS A 361 3.29 -4.85 4.02
C LYS A 361 2.27 -4.78 5.17
N ARG A 362 2.32 -5.83 6.01
CA ARG A 362 1.80 -5.78 7.38
C ARG A 362 2.77 -4.96 8.25
N ARG A 363 2.30 -3.90 8.89
CA ARG A 363 3.01 -3.30 10.04
C ARG A 363 3.00 -4.33 11.17
N LEU A 364 4.15 -4.57 11.79
CA LEU A 364 4.22 -5.34 13.04
C LEU A 364 3.45 -4.53 14.09
N ARG A 365 2.27 -5.02 14.49
CA ARG A 365 1.52 -4.44 15.61
C ARG A 365 1.99 -5.12 16.88
N PRO A 366 2.18 -4.38 17.99
CA PRO A 366 2.42 -5.02 19.28
C PRO A 366 1.23 -5.93 19.61
N VAL A 367 1.51 -7.14 20.07
CA VAL A 367 0.47 -8.09 20.50
C VAL A 367 -0.26 -7.48 21.69
N GLY A 368 -1.51 -7.09 21.47
CA GLY A 368 -2.37 -6.59 22.53
C GLY A 368 -2.78 -7.75 23.44
N LEU A 369 -2.11 -7.90 24.56
CA LEU A 369 -2.55 -8.81 25.61
C LEU A 369 -3.83 -8.23 26.22
N LYS A 370 -4.92 -9.01 26.24
CA LYS A 370 -6.12 -8.64 26.98
C LYS A 370 -5.87 -8.91 28.46
N PRO A 371 -5.58 -7.91 29.30
CA PRO A 371 -5.37 -8.15 30.72
C PRO A 371 -6.66 -8.66 31.35
N ARG A 372 -6.55 -9.62 32.25
CA ARG A 372 -7.66 -10.00 33.11
C ARG A 372 -8.02 -8.78 33.95
N LYS A 373 -9.28 -8.38 33.96
CA LYS A 373 -9.68 -7.04 34.43
C LYS A 373 -9.51 -6.82 35.93
N LYS A 374 -9.47 -7.85 36.77
CA LYS A 374 -9.28 -7.74 38.25
C LYS A 374 -8.83 -9.07 38.86
N GLU A 375 -7.99 -9.00 39.89
CA GLU A 375 -7.77 -10.11 40.82
C GLU A 375 -9.05 -10.48 41.52
N LYS A 376 -9.26 -11.76 41.84
CA LYS A 376 -10.38 -12.24 42.67
C LYS A 376 -10.19 -11.81 44.13
N TYR A 377 -8.93 -11.76 44.58
CA TYR A 377 -8.49 -11.24 45.88
C TYR A 377 -7.11 -10.60 45.72
N PRO A 378 -6.75 -9.61 46.56
CA PRO A 378 -5.46 -8.96 46.49
C PRO A 378 -4.31 -9.95 46.62
N GLY A 379 -3.38 -9.95 45.69
CA GLY A 379 -2.23 -10.85 45.66
C GLY A 379 -2.48 -12.23 45.03
N GLU A 380 -3.68 -12.49 44.43
CA GLU A 380 -3.96 -13.74 43.71
C GLU A 380 -2.90 -14.01 42.64
N TRP A 381 -2.52 -12.99 41.92
CA TRP A 381 -1.59 -13.14 40.81
C TRP A 381 -0.14 -13.34 41.25
N ALA A 382 0.28 -12.67 42.32
CA ALA A 382 1.58 -12.87 42.95
C ALA A 382 1.76 -14.30 43.50
N THR A 383 0.69 -14.87 44.08
CA THR A 383 0.71 -16.23 44.60
C THR A 383 0.82 -17.30 43.50
N GLY A 384 0.30 -17.01 42.30
CA GLY A 384 0.43 -17.88 41.12
C GLY A 384 1.83 -17.99 40.55
N LEU A 385 2.68 -17.00 40.82
CA LEU A 385 4.11 -16.98 40.39
C LEU A 385 5.05 -17.71 41.37
N ALA A 386 4.59 -18.10 42.54
CA ALA A 386 5.39 -18.76 43.56
C ALA A 386 5.66 -20.25 43.26
N GLY A 387 6.29 -20.57 42.17
CA GLY A 387 7.12 -21.76 41.99
C GLY A 387 6.45 -23.11 41.72
N ASN A 388 5.12 -23.21 41.67
CA ASN A 388 4.42 -24.49 41.48
C ASN A 388 3.62 -24.59 40.15
N SER A 389 3.63 -23.58 39.30
CA SER A 389 3.01 -23.66 37.99
C SER A 389 4.08 -23.89 36.90
N ILE A 390 3.90 -24.89 36.09
CA ILE A 390 4.81 -25.41 35.07
C ILE A 390 5.05 -24.41 33.92
N CYS A 391 4.37 -23.27 33.89
CA CYS A 391 4.51 -22.24 32.86
C CYS A 391 4.49 -20.83 33.46
N SER A 392 5.63 -20.41 33.99
CA SER A 392 5.86 -19.02 34.46
C SER A 392 6.58 -18.16 33.45
N TYR A 393 6.39 -18.44 32.16
CA TYR A 393 6.99 -17.65 31.10
C TYR A 393 6.17 -16.36 30.84
N PRO A 394 6.85 -15.22 30.61
CA PRO A 394 6.15 -14.04 30.10
C PRO A 394 5.44 -14.36 28.78
N PRO A 395 4.26 -13.83 28.51
CA PRO A 395 3.53 -14.10 27.26
C PRO A 395 4.28 -13.56 26.03
N GLU A 396 5.24 -12.68 26.22
CA GLU A 396 6.13 -12.16 25.19
C GLU A 396 7.18 -13.18 24.70
N ASP A 397 7.40 -14.25 25.45
CA ASP A 397 8.39 -15.29 25.11
C ASP A 397 8.17 -15.87 23.71
N LEU A 398 6.94 -16.28 23.39
CA LEU A 398 6.60 -16.79 22.07
C LEU A 398 6.86 -15.75 20.97
N VAL A 399 6.61 -14.47 21.27
CA VAL A 399 6.84 -13.38 20.32
C VAL A 399 8.34 -13.17 20.09
N VAL A 400 9.13 -13.23 21.17
CA VAL A 400 10.59 -13.08 21.11
C VAL A 400 11.20 -14.26 20.35
N GLU A 401 10.76 -15.48 20.61
CA GLU A 401 11.23 -16.68 19.92
C GLU A 401 10.87 -16.65 18.43
N ASP A 402 9.64 -16.33 18.07
CA ASP A 402 9.20 -16.19 16.68
C ASP A 402 9.99 -15.10 15.94
N TYR A 403 10.28 -14.00 16.61
CA TYR A 403 11.12 -12.94 16.07
C TYR A 403 12.57 -13.40 15.85
N GLY A 404 13.14 -14.14 16.78
CA GLY A 404 14.44 -14.75 16.64
C GLY A 404 14.51 -15.75 15.48
N ARG A 405 13.49 -16.59 15.32
CA ARG A 405 13.36 -17.52 14.18
C ARG A 405 13.25 -16.77 12.84
N PHE A 406 12.50 -15.68 12.83
CA PHE A 406 12.41 -14.81 11.64
C PHE A 406 13.78 -14.21 11.29
N LEU A 407 14.52 -13.68 12.26
CA LEU A 407 15.86 -13.12 12.04
C LEU A 407 16.87 -14.17 11.60
N LYS A 408 16.81 -15.38 12.15
CA LYS A 408 17.61 -16.52 11.68
C LYS A 408 17.41 -16.79 10.18
N LYS A 409 16.15 -16.83 9.75
CA LYS A 409 15.78 -17.03 8.35
C LYS A 409 16.21 -15.85 7.47
N LYS A 410 16.03 -14.63 7.96
CA LYS A 410 16.42 -13.40 7.24
C LYS A 410 17.94 -13.27 7.13
N GLY A 411 18.70 -13.60 8.18
CA GLY A 411 20.16 -13.62 8.14
C GLY A 411 20.70 -14.59 7.08
N LYS A 412 20.11 -15.77 6.96
CA LYS A 412 20.45 -16.74 5.90
C LYS A 412 20.14 -16.18 4.50
N SER A 413 19.02 -15.46 4.35
CA SER A 413 18.65 -14.80 3.08
C SER A 413 19.65 -13.70 2.70
N ILE A 414 20.02 -12.83 3.64
CA ILE A 414 20.97 -11.74 3.40
C ILE A 414 22.33 -12.29 2.96
N LEU A 415 22.83 -13.31 3.65
CA LEU A 415 24.09 -13.98 3.27
C LEU A 415 24.02 -14.58 1.86
N SER A 416 22.85 -15.13 1.47
CA SER A 416 22.62 -15.63 0.12
C SER A 416 22.60 -14.52 -0.92
N GLU A 417 22.01 -13.37 -0.58
CA GLU A 417 21.96 -12.19 -1.44
C GLU A 417 23.34 -11.53 -1.63
N GLU A 418 24.18 -11.49 -0.59
CA GLU A 418 25.54 -10.96 -0.67
C GLU A 418 26.47 -11.82 -1.55
N ARG A 419 26.13 -13.08 -1.77
CA ARG A 419 26.89 -14.02 -2.59
C ARG A 419 26.26 -14.33 -3.93
N VAL A 420 25.32 -13.49 -4.37
CA VAL A 420 24.76 -13.59 -5.71
C VAL A 420 25.79 -13.06 -6.71
N HIS A 421 26.22 -13.92 -7.62
CA HIS A 421 26.97 -13.50 -8.78
C HIS A 421 26.00 -13.16 -9.91
N THR A 422 26.15 -11.97 -10.47
CA THR A 422 25.29 -11.49 -11.57
C THR A 422 26.15 -11.29 -12.82
N GLU A 423 25.78 -11.95 -13.90
CA GLU A 423 26.48 -11.87 -15.18
C GLU A 423 25.53 -11.64 -16.34
N PRO A 424 26.00 -11.07 -17.46
CA PRO A 424 25.20 -10.97 -18.68
C PRO A 424 24.77 -12.36 -19.17
N PHE A 425 23.51 -12.50 -19.56
CA PHE A 425 22.99 -13.74 -20.12
C PHE A 425 23.79 -14.17 -21.36
N THR A 426 24.23 -15.42 -21.36
CA THR A 426 24.92 -16.02 -22.50
C THR A 426 24.16 -17.24 -23.03
N THR A 427 24.04 -18.29 -22.26
CA THR A 427 23.42 -19.56 -22.68
C THR A 427 22.50 -20.19 -21.66
N SER A 428 22.55 -19.77 -20.39
CA SER A 428 21.78 -20.33 -19.28
C SER A 428 21.14 -19.25 -18.44
N ILE A 429 19.90 -19.47 -18.01
CA ILE A 429 19.19 -18.56 -17.10
C ILE A 429 19.68 -18.71 -15.65
N LEU A 430 20.48 -19.73 -15.35
CA LEU A 430 20.99 -20.03 -14.00
C LEU A 430 19.84 -20.11 -12.97
N ASP A 431 19.91 -19.33 -11.89
CA ASP A 431 18.86 -19.26 -10.86
C ASP A 431 17.79 -18.18 -11.14
N GLY A 432 17.79 -17.64 -12.34
CA GLY A 432 16.78 -16.69 -12.82
C GLY A 432 17.38 -15.36 -13.31
N ILE A 433 16.50 -14.53 -13.85
CA ILE A 433 16.86 -13.21 -14.37
C ILE A 433 17.03 -12.24 -13.20
N ASP A 434 18.12 -11.49 -13.17
CA ASP A 434 18.28 -10.36 -12.28
C ASP A 434 17.65 -9.12 -12.91
N LEU A 435 16.39 -8.87 -12.57
CA LEU A 435 15.64 -7.73 -13.09
C LEU A 435 16.29 -6.39 -12.69
N ARG A 436 16.87 -6.32 -11.49
CA ARG A 436 17.51 -5.10 -10.99
C ARG A 436 18.72 -4.72 -11.82
N GLU A 437 19.63 -5.65 -12.06
CA GLU A 437 20.83 -5.40 -12.88
C GLU A 437 20.47 -5.25 -14.35
N THR A 438 19.48 -5.98 -14.85
CA THR A 438 18.97 -5.81 -16.23
C THR A 438 18.42 -4.40 -16.45
N ILE A 439 17.62 -3.88 -15.50
CA ILE A 439 17.04 -2.53 -15.60
C ILE A 439 18.12 -1.46 -15.40
N ARG A 440 19.05 -1.66 -14.46
CA ARG A 440 20.17 -0.74 -14.21
C ARG A 440 21.02 -0.53 -15.45
N ASN A 441 21.28 -1.61 -16.19
CA ASN A 441 22.12 -1.62 -17.40
C ASN A 441 21.29 -1.70 -18.69
N TRP A 442 20.05 -1.20 -18.67
CA TRP A 442 19.11 -1.23 -19.80
C TRP A 442 19.72 -0.68 -21.11
N TYR A 443 20.62 0.29 -21.00
CA TYR A 443 21.32 0.89 -22.15
C TYR A 443 22.23 -0.08 -22.91
N GLU A 444 22.62 -1.21 -22.31
CA GLU A 444 23.44 -2.23 -22.94
C GLU A 444 22.61 -3.22 -23.76
N HIS A 445 21.27 -3.18 -23.64
CA HIS A 445 20.34 -4.13 -24.27
C HIS A 445 20.65 -5.60 -23.96
N ARG A 446 21.13 -5.89 -22.73
CA ARG A 446 21.48 -7.22 -22.27
C ARG A 446 20.62 -7.59 -21.07
N ILE A 447 20.25 -8.87 -21.01
CA ILE A 447 19.61 -9.46 -19.85
C ILE A 447 20.71 -9.93 -18.91
N TYR A 448 20.56 -9.65 -17.61
CA TYR A 448 21.44 -10.13 -16.59
C TYR A 448 20.79 -11.30 -15.86
N VAL A 449 21.56 -12.36 -15.61
CA VAL A 449 21.16 -13.53 -14.86
C VAL A 449 21.92 -13.63 -13.54
N ARG A 450 21.31 -14.24 -12.54
CA ARG A 450 21.88 -14.39 -11.21
C ARG A 450 22.12 -15.85 -10.89
N GLU A 451 23.23 -16.10 -10.23
CA GLU A 451 23.59 -17.39 -9.66
C GLU A 451 23.68 -17.24 -8.14
N PHE A 452 22.86 -18.03 -7.42
CA PHE A 452 22.95 -18.10 -5.98
C PHE A 452 24.05 -19.08 -5.60
N GLN A 453 25.14 -18.57 -5.05
CA GLN A 453 26.13 -19.47 -4.47
C GLN A 453 25.51 -20.14 -3.24
N LYS A 454 25.39 -21.48 -3.28
CA LYS A 454 24.91 -22.24 -2.12
C LYS A 454 25.80 -22.00 -0.93
N ILE A 455 25.24 -21.41 0.11
CA ILE A 455 25.94 -21.18 1.37
C ILE A 455 25.98 -22.52 2.11
N HIS A 456 27.19 -23.01 2.35
CA HIS A 456 27.41 -24.13 3.24
C HIS A 456 27.39 -23.63 4.68
N GLY A 457 26.38 -24.02 5.45
CA GLY A 457 26.17 -23.67 6.84
C GLY A 457 24.83 -23.00 7.12
N GLU A 458 24.41 -23.09 8.36
CA GLU A 458 23.21 -22.47 8.88
C GLU A 458 23.55 -21.40 9.92
N VAL A 459 22.55 -20.60 10.30
CA VAL A 459 22.63 -19.68 11.43
C VAL A 459 22.37 -20.48 12.70
N GLY A 460 23.33 -20.51 13.63
CA GLY A 460 23.22 -21.24 14.89
C GLY A 460 22.61 -20.40 16.01
N SER A 461 22.98 -19.13 16.07
CA SER A 461 22.53 -18.22 17.14
C SER A 461 22.07 -16.89 16.59
N VAL A 462 21.09 -16.27 17.26
CA VAL A 462 20.57 -14.94 16.97
C VAL A 462 20.63 -14.11 18.24
N ILE A 463 21.30 -12.97 18.17
CA ILE A 463 21.39 -12.01 19.26
C ILE A 463 20.72 -10.71 18.83
N VAL A 464 19.81 -10.21 19.65
CA VAL A 464 19.11 -8.95 19.43
C VAL A 464 19.29 -8.04 20.64
N ILE A 465 19.78 -6.83 20.40
CA ILE A 465 19.98 -5.82 21.42
C ILE A 465 19.06 -4.64 21.08
N PHE A 466 18.01 -4.48 21.87
CA PHE A 466 17.07 -3.36 21.79
C PHE A 466 17.64 -2.14 22.49
N ASP A 467 18.26 -2.35 23.69
CA ASP A 467 18.89 -1.34 24.50
C ASP A 467 20.19 -1.89 25.11
N GLN A 468 21.25 -1.09 25.11
CA GLN A 468 22.55 -1.46 25.70
C GLN A 468 22.58 -1.37 27.24
N ASP A 469 21.46 -0.97 27.84
CA ASP A 469 21.29 -0.86 29.30
C ASP A 469 22.35 0.02 30.02
N ARG A 470 22.57 1.21 29.48
CA ARG A 470 23.55 2.15 30.10
C ARG A 470 23.09 2.70 31.43
N GLU A 471 21.79 2.67 31.70
CA GLU A 471 21.17 3.19 32.91
C GLU A 471 20.84 2.11 33.91
N ASP A 472 21.28 0.87 33.65
CA ASP A 472 21.04 -0.33 34.47
C ASP A 472 19.53 -0.57 34.78
N ARG A 473 18.71 -0.33 33.79
CA ARG A 473 17.24 -0.43 33.87
C ARG A 473 16.75 -1.88 33.89
N TYR A 474 17.48 -2.77 33.25
CA TYR A 474 17.08 -4.15 33.04
C TYR A 474 17.82 -5.08 34.03
N SER A 475 17.24 -5.18 35.21
CA SER A 475 17.86 -5.90 36.33
C SER A 475 17.62 -7.42 36.30
N TYR A 476 16.61 -7.89 35.55
CA TYR A 476 16.24 -9.29 35.46
C TYR A 476 17.06 -10.01 34.40
N LEU A 477 17.96 -10.88 34.86
CA LEU A 477 18.89 -11.65 34.03
C LEU A 477 18.50 -13.13 34.09
N THR A 478 18.23 -13.75 32.95
CA THR A 478 17.72 -15.13 32.91
C THR A 478 18.30 -15.91 31.74
N THR A 479 18.51 -17.21 31.98
CA THR A 479 18.86 -18.20 30.95
C THR A 479 17.79 -19.32 30.98
N TRP A 480 17.14 -19.57 29.88
CA TRP A 480 16.14 -20.63 29.70
C TRP A 480 16.65 -21.71 28.78
N LEU A 481 16.37 -22.95 29.14
CA LEU A 481 16.76 -24.12 28.38
C LEU A 481 15.55 -24.70 27.66
N GLY A 482 15.70 -24.99 26.39
CA GLY A 482 14.70 -25.71 25.61
C GLY A 482 14.57 -27.16 26.13
N GLU A 483 13.35 -27.59 26.40
CA GLU A 483 13.07 -28.96 26.86
C GLU A 483 13.18 -29.98 25.71
N ASN A 484 12.86 -29.54 24.49
CA ASN A 484 12.82 -30.37 23.29
C ASN A 484 13.75 -29.84 22.20
N GLN A 485 14.14 -30.71 21.26
CA GLN A 485 15.01 -30.33 20.12
C GLN A 485 14.45 -29.24 19.20
N ASN A 486 13.15 -29.00 19.26
CA ASN A 486 12.46 -27.97 18.45
C ASN A 486 12.32 -26.64 19.18
N GLU A 487 12.70 -26.60 20.44
CA GLU A 487 12.72 -25.38 21.27
C GLU A 487 14.10 -24.75 21.23
N SER A 488 14.20 -23.48 21.57
CA SER A 488 15.46 -22.75 21.62
C SER A 488 15.95 -22.60 23.05
N ASP A 489 17.26 -22.64 23.26
CA ASP A 489 17.84 -22.07 24.47
C ASP A 489 17.86 -20.56 24.31
N MET A 490 17.50 -19.84 25.38
CA MET A 490 17.42 -18.38 25.38
C MET A 490 18.09 -17.78 26.61
N ALA A 491 18.84 -16.72 26.41
CA ALA A 491 19.31 -15.87 27.51
C ALA A 491 18.86 -14.43 27.22
N PHE A 492 18.40 -13.70 28.23
CA PHE A 492 17.95 -12.33 28.06
C PHE A 492 18.13 -11.49 29.33
N TYR A 493 18.13 -10.17 29.13
CA TYR A 493 17.99 -9.21 30.21
C TYR A 493 16.77 -8.34 29.96
N SER A 494 15.98 -8.14 31.03
CA SER A 494 14.69 -7.47 30.97
C SER A 494 14.38 -6.69 32.25
N THR A 495 13.29 -5.93 32.22
CA THR A 495 12.67 -5.45 33.46
C THR A 495 12.14 -6.64 34.26
N ASP A 496 12.01 -6.48 35.57
CA ASP A 496 11.47 -7.55 36.41
C ASP A 496 10.02 -7.90 36.00
N PRO A 497 9.75 -9.13 35.55
CA PRO A 497 8.42 -9.55 35.17
C PRO A 497 7.43 -9.54 36.36
N PHE A 498 7.91 -9.55 37.60
CA PHE A 498 7.09 -9.49 38.79
C PHE A 498 6.55 -8.09 39.07
N ASP A 499 7.16 -7.04 38.53
CA ASP A 499 6.69 -5.68 38.69
C ASP A 499 5.40 -5.40 37.89
N ASN A 500 5.11 -6.22 36.87
CA ASN A 500 3.93 -6.02 36.00
C ASN A 500 3.23 -7.36 35.69
N ILE A 501 2.32 -7.76 36.55
CA ILE A 501 1.60 -9.02 36.45
C ILE A 501 0.26 -8.80 35.73
N VAL A 502 -0.01 -9.54 34.65
CA VAL A 502 -1.22 -9.44 33.81
C VAL A 502 -2.22 -10.57 34.03
N GLY A 503 -1.89 -11.56 34.86
CA GLY A 503 -2.77 -12.67 35.23
C GLY A 503 -2.04 -13.70 36.10
N PRO A 504 -2.73 -14.74 36.58
CA PRO A 504 -2.14 -15.76 37.43
C PRO A 504 -0.97 -16.44 36.72
N GLY A 505 0.24 -16.32 37.27
CA GLY A 505 1.46 -16.89 36.67
C GLY A 505 1.97 -16.22 35.40
N ILE A 506 1.45 -15.03 35.06
CA ILE A 506 1.87 -14.30 33.86
C ILE A 506 2.49 -12.97 34.27
N GLY A 507 3.82 -12.90 34.21
CA GLY A 507 4.57 -11.65 34.33
C GLY A 507 4.79 -11.01 32.95
N ARG A 508 4.76 -9.68 32.89
CA ARG A 508 5.09 -8.92 31.70
C ARG A 508 6.44 -8.25 31.86
N ALA A 509 7.35 -8.46 30.89
CA ALA A 509 8.66 -7.88 30.91
C ALA A 509 8.94 -7.04 29.65
N GLU A 510 9.73 -6.00 29.80
CA GLU A 510 10.31 -5.27 28.69
C GLU A 510 11.74 -5.79 28.49
N TYR A 511 12.04 -6.29 27.30
CA TYR A 511 13.33 -6.88 27.00
C TYR A 511 14.34 -5.82 26.55
N GLY A 512 15.51 -5.76 27.19
CA GLY A 512 16.64 -4.96 26.73
C GLY A 512 17.46 -5.66 25.66
N GLY A 513 17.54 -7.00 25.72
CA GLY A 513 18.17 -7.83 24.69
C GLY A 513 18.01 -9.31 24.96
N PHE A 514 18.16 -10.12 23.94
CA PHE A 514 18.10 -11.57 24.05
C PHE A 514 19.09 -12.27 23.11
N LEU A 515 19.47 -13.48 23.51
CA LEU A 515 20.16 -14.47 22.72
C LEU A 515 19.23 -15.67 22.53
N MET A 516 19.15 -16.19 21.32
CA MET A 516 18.47 -17.43 20.99
C MET A 516 19.43 -18.38 20.28
N SER A 517 19.60 -19.59 20.76
CA SER A 517 20.33 -20.67 20.12
C SER A 517 19.38 -21.79 19.69
N LEU A 518 19.41 -22.15 18.39
CA LEU A 518 18.58 -23.21 17.83
C LEU A 518 19.41 -24.03 16.81
N PRO A 519 19.55 -25.34 16.98
CA PRO A 519 18.96 -26.20 18.01
C PRO A 519 19.54 -25.93 19.41
N PRO A 520 18.81 -26.34 20.48
CA PRO A 520 19.24 -26.10 21.84
C PRO A 520 20.53 -26.87 22.15
N ARG A 521 21.43 -26.26 22.90
CA ARG A 521 22.73 -26.83 23.26
C ARG A 521 22.91 -26.98 24.77
N ARG A 522 21.87 -26.78 25.54
CA ARG A 522 21.86 -26.71 27.00
C ARG A 522 22.84 -25.66 27.49
N MET A 523 22.53 -24.40 27.14
CA MET A 523 23.29 -23.24 27.59
C MET A 523 23.46 -23.27 29.11
N TYR A 524 24.68 -23.13 29.61
CA TYR A 524 24.91 -22.84 31.01
C TYR A 524 24.45 -21.42 31.34
N ASP A 525 24.34 -21.08 32.59
CA ASP A 525 23.93 -19.73 32.99
C ASP A 525 24.91 -18.67 32.44
N VAL A 526 24.50 -18.02 31.37
CA VAL A 526 25.26 -17.01 30.63
C VAL A 526 25.69 -15.84 31.54
N TRP A 527 24.90 -15.55 32.55
CA TRP A 527 25.08 -14.37 33.38
C TRP A 527 26.15 -14.56 34.47
N HIS A 528 26.34 -15.78 34.92
CA HIS A 528 27.31 -16.13 35.95
C HIS A 528 28.52 -16.94 35.42
N ASP A 529 28.61 -17.10 34.09
CA ASP A 529 29.73 -17.81 33.48
C ASP A 529 31.04 -17.00 33.59
N PRO A 530 32.08 -17.54 34.23
CA PRO A 530 33.38 -16.86 34.39
C PRO A 530 34.08 -16.62 33.04
N ASP A 531 33.83 -17.44 32.03
CA ASP A 531 34.46 -17.30 30.71
C ASP A 531 34.05 -16.01 29.99
N TYR A 532 32.95 -15.37 30.44
CA TYR A 532 32.48 -14.11 29.89
C TYR A 532 32.75 -12.88 30.76
N GLU A 533 33.59 -12.98 31.78
CA GLU A 533 33.90 -11.86 32.69
C GLU A 533 34.54 -10.65 32.01
N PHE A 534 35.21 -10.84 30.87
CA PHE A 534 35.80 -9.72 30.12
C PHE A 534 34.80 -8.90 29.31
N ALA A 535 33.52 -9.30 29.26
CA ALA A 535 32.46 -8.51 28.69
C ALA A 535 32.11 -7.34 29.62
N GLU A 536 32.19 -6.12 29.10
CA GLU A 536 31.91 -4.90 29.86
C GLU A 536 30.41 -4.59 29.99
N THR A 537 29.62 -5.13 29.07
CA THR A 537 28.18 -4.88 29.02
C THR A 537 27.38 -6.17 28.90
N LYS A 538 26.07 -6.10 29.29
CA LYS A 538 25.14 -7.22 29.15
C LYS A 538 25.02 -7.67 27.69
N SER A 539 25.01 -6.72 26.74
CA SER A 539 24.97 -7.01 25.30
C SER A 539 26.19 -7.74 24.78
N GLU A 540 27.38 -7.42 25.30
CA GLU A 540 28.62 -8.11 24.94
C GLU A 540 28.66 -9.53 25.49
N ARG A 541 28.14 -9.73 26.71
CA ARG A 541 28.00 -11.05 27.31
C ARG A 541 27.10 -11.97 26.49
N LEU A 542 25.94 -11.46 26.04
CA LEU A 542 25.07 -12.20 25.11
C LEU A 542 25.78 -12.52 23.79
N LEU A 543 26.57 -11.58 23.25
CA LEU A 543 27.31 -11.82 22.02
C LEU A 543 28.35 -12.94 22.16
N LEU A 544 29.10 -12.94 23.24
CA LEU A 544 30.07 -14.00 23.52
C LEU A 544 29.41 -15.36 23.65
N ALA A 545 28.35 -15.44 24.47
CA ALA A 545 27.60 -16.67 24.62
C ALA A 545 27.00 -17.13 23.27
N GLY A 546 26.50 -16.20 22.47
CA GLY A 546 25.97 -16.51 21.14
C GLY A 546 27.01 -17.03 20.17
N LEU A 547 28.25 -16.59 20.25
CA LEU A 547 29.39 -17.13 19.49
C LEU A 547 29.79 -18.52 19.99
N ASP A 548 29.86 -18.69 21.29
CA ASP A 548 30.34 -19.94 21.93
C ASP A 548 29.31 -21.08 21.76
N TYR A 549 28.04 -20.82 21.98
CA TYR A 549 26.96 -21.81 21.84
C TYR A 549 26.46 -22.01 20.41
N SER A 550 26.98 -21.29 19.42
CA SER A 550 26.61 -21.50 18.04
C SER A 550 27.15 -22.82 17.49
N ILE A 551 26.23 -23.73 17.10
CA ILE A 551 26.62 -25.00 16.45
C ILE A 551 26.99 -24.76 14.98
N HIS A 552 26.43 -23.71 14.39
CA HIS A 552 26.64 -23.38 13.01
C HIS A 552 27.57 -22.17 12.85
N ARG A 553 28.15 -22.08 11.68
CA ARG A 553 29.19 -21.11 11.36
C ARG A 553 28.71 -19.65 11.46
N TYR A 554 27.43 -19.39 11.25
CA TYR A 554 26.91 -18.04 11.19
C TYR A 554 26.11 -17.67 12.44
N VAL A 555 26.38 -16.47 12.93
CA VAL A 555 25.68 -15.85 14.04
C VAL A 555 25.07 -14.54 13.55
N VAL A 556 23.82 -14.29 13.87
CA VAL A 556 23.12 -13.03 13.54
C VAL A 556 23.16 -12.13 14.77
N TYR A 557 23.72 -10.94 14.60
CA TYR A 557 23.76 -9.91 15.65
C TYR A 557 23.01 -8.67 15.14
N VAL A 558 21.98 -8.27 15.88
CA VAL A 558 21.13 -7.11 15.56
C VAL A 558 21.20 -6.13 16.71
N ALA A 559 21.74 -4.95 16.46
CA ALA A 559 21.85 -3.87 17.44
C ALA A 559 21.90 -2.52 16.72
N ALA A 560 21.61 -1.44 17.46
CA ALA A 560 21.73 -0.08 16.96
C ALA A 560 23.18 0.32 16.64
N ARG A 561 24.16 -0.34 17.25
CA ARG A 561 25.59 -0.10 17.02
C ARG A 561 26.32 -1.41 16.77
N PRO A 562 27.37 -1.41 15.94
CA PRO A 562 28.18 -2.59 15.73
C PRO A 562 28.94 -2.95 17.04
N PRO A 563 29.27 -4.25 17.26
CA PRO A 563 30.06 -4.66 18.40
C PRO A 563 31.51 -4.13 18.28
N ARG A 564 32.21 -4.03 19.42
CA ARG A 564 33.65 -3.67 19.43
C ARG A 564 34.44 -4.63 18.53
N SER A 565 35.50 -4.13 17.90
CA SER A 565 36.33 -4.88 16.95
C SER A 565 36.90 -6.19 17.50
N ILE A 566 37.15 -6.25 18.81
CA ILE A 566 37.65 -7.46 19.49
C ILE A 566 36.68 -8.64 19.31
N PHE A 567 35.36 -8.44 19.35
CA PHE A 567 34.39 -9.52 19.18
C PHE A 567 34.35 -10.07 17.75
N ARG A 568 34.62 -9.22 16.75
CA ARG A 568 34.81 -9.69 15.36
C ARG A 568 36.06 -10.57 15.23
N SER A 569 37.11 -10.21 15.92
CA SER A 569 38.34 -11.01 15.93
C SER A 569 38.13 -12.35 16.63
N ILE A 570 37.36 -12.37 17.74
CA ILE A 570 37.00 -13.60 18.45
C ILE A 570 36.16 -14.49 17.53
N ALA A 571 35.09 -13.94 16.91
CA ALA A 571 34.24 -14.66 15.97
C ALA A 571 35.04 -15.27 14.81
N ALA A 572 35.97 -14.50 14.22
CA ALA A 572 36.85 -14.99 13.16
C ALA A 572 37.80 -16.13 13.58
N ARG A 573 38.21 -16.16 14.85
CA ARG A 573 39.03 -17.25 15.40
C ARG A 573 38.25 -18.51 15.73
N MET A 574 36.97 -18.35 16.05
CA MET A 574 36.08 -19.48 16.35
C MET A 574 35.55 -20.14 15.06
N GLY A 575 35.77 -19.56 13.88
CA GLY A 575 35.39 -20.09 12.56
C GLY A 575 34.04 -19.60 12.05
#